data_77a3a81bcafb73cd894ef1d415e54663
#
_entry.id   77a3a81bcafb73cd894ef1d415e54663
#
_cell.length_a   1.000
_cell.length_b   1.000
_cell.length_c   1.000
_cell.angle_alpha   90.00
_cell.angle_beta   90.00
_cell.angle_gamma   90.00
#
_symmetry.space_group_name_H-M   'P 1'
#
loop_
_entity.id
_entity.type
_entity.pdbx_description
1 polymer ?
#
loop_
_entity_poly.entity_id
_entity_poly.type
_entity_poly.pdbx_seq_one_letter_code
_entity_poly.pdbx_strand_id
1 'polypeptide(L)'
;TILQLRKEEKFAKKIFGTVSQLGKAEDKYALALEVAAGARMKSIVVDTDETAAQCIRLLKEKKSGVATFLPLNKIHGRIGTSMKGNGIHGAAIDLISFDKKFNDVFAYVFGGTTVVDDIAAARRVGIGKVRMVTLEGDLVETSGAMIGGHRIRQMGLHFQEQKATG
;
A
#
# COMPACT_ATOMS: atom_id res chain seq x y z
N THR A 1 -12.60 13.17 -6.51
CA THR A 1 -11.98 11.86 -6.48
C THR A 1 -11.23 11.57 -7.78
N ILE A 2 -10.56 10.44 -7.83
CA ILE A 2 -9.72 10.07 -8.97
C ILE A 2 -10.50 9.97 -10.28
N LEU A 3 -11.73 9.44 -10.24
CA LEU A 3 -12.56 9.33 -11.44
C LEU A 3 -12.90 10.70 -12.01
N GLN A 4 -13.20 11.65 -11.14
CA GLN A 4 -13.49 13.02 -11.57
C GLN A 4 -12.25 13.69 -12.16
N LEU A 5 -11.10 13.50 -11.53
CA LEU A 5 -9.83 14.05 -12.03
C LEU A 5 -9.43 13.46 -13.37
N ARG A 6 -9.67 12.16 -13.56
CA ARG A 6 -9.37 11.49 -14.83
C ARG A 6 -10.25 11.94 -15.98
N LYS A 7 -11.46 12.42 -15.69
CA LYS A 7 -12.35 12.97 -16.72
C LYS A 7 -11.82 14.28 -17.31
N GLU A 8 -10.97 14.98 -16.57
CA GLU A 8 -10.28 16.13 -17.11
C GLU A 8 -9.24 15.63 -18.12
N GLU A 9 -9.43 15.97 -19.38
CA GLU A 9 -8.60 15.47 -20.48
C GLU A 9 -7.11 15.67 -20.24
N LYS A 10 -6.74 16.82 -19.62
CA LYS A 10 -5.35 17.14 -19.34
C LYS A 10 -4.68 16.19 -18.35
N PHE A 11 -5.45 15.43 -17.53
CA PHE A 11 -4.92 14.51 -16.54
C PHE A 11 -5.02 13.04 -16.95
N ALA A 12 -5.66 12.72 -18.07
CA ALA A 12 -5.98 11.35 -18.46
C ALA A 12 -4.76 10.42 -18.51
N LYS A 13 -3.59 10.94 -18.93
CA LYS A 13 -2.35 10.17 -19.03
C LYS A 13 -1.38 10.44 -17.89
N LYS A 14 -1.71 11.34 -16.97
CA LYS A 14 -0.84 11.76 -15.87
C LYS A 14 -1.22 11.15 -14.53
N ILE A 15 -2.44 10.67 -14.40
CA ILE A 15 -2.94 9.99 -13.22
C ILE A 15 -3.02 8.50 -13.51
N PHE A 16 -2.24 7.71 -12.77
CA PHE A 16 -2.15 6.27 -13.02
C PHE A 16 -3.23 5.47 -12.29
N GLY A 17 -3.63 5.92 -11.12
CA GLY A 17 -4.62 5.25 -10.29
C GLY A 17 -4.25 5.30 -8.82
N THR A 18 -5.04 4.63 -8.00
CA THR A 18 -4.72 4.49 -6.58
C THR A 18 -3.75 3.34 -6.38
N VAL A 19 -3.09 3.31 -5.22
CA VAL A 19 -2.20 2.21 -4.85
C VAL A 19 -2.96 0.88 -4.95
N SER A 20 -4.20 0.82 -4.47
CA SER A 20 -4.99 -0.41 -4.52
C SER A 20 -5.28 -0.89 -5.94
N GLN A 21 -5.41 0.04 -6.89
CA GLN A 21 -5.65 -0.30 -8.30
C GLN A 21 -4.39 -0.76 -9.03
N LEU A 22 -3.23 -0.32 -8.58
CA LEU A 22 -1.96 -0.56 -9.26
C LEU A 22 -1.24 -1.83 -8.80
N GLY A 23 -1.65 -2.39 -7.68
CA GLY A 23 -1.06 -3.61 -7.15
C GLY A 23 -2.00 -4.80 -7.24
N LYS A 24 -1.40 -6.00 -7.28
CA LYS A 24 -2.14 -7.26 -7.25
C LYS A 24 -1.51 -8.15 -6.19
N ALA A 25 -2.33 -8.89 -5.45
CA ALA A 25 -1.85 -9.77 -4.41
C ALA A 25 -2.65 -11.06 -4.41
N GLU A 26 -1.99 -12.16 -4.00
CA GLU A 26 -2.70 -13.41 -3.76
C GLU A 26 -3.71 -13.21 -2.63
N ASP A 27 -4.83 -13.89 -2.73
CA ASP A 27 -5.93 -13.75 -1.75
C ASP A 27 -5.48 -13.95 -0.31
N LYS A 28 -4.62 -14.93 -0.07
CA LYS A 28 -4.14 -15.23 1.29
C LYS A 28 -3.33 -14.09 1.93
N TYR A 29 -2.77 -13.19 1.13
CA TYR A 29 -1.98 -12.05 1.62
C TYR A 29 -2.75 -10.72 1.56
N ALA A 30 -3.90 -10.71 0.89
CA ALA A 30 -4.61 -9.46 0.62
C ALA A 30 -4.92 -8.66 1.88
N LEU A 31 -5.49 -9.31 2.89
CA LEU A 31 -5.84 -8.62 4.14
C LEU A 31 -4.61 -8.04 4.83
N ALA A 32 -3.54 -8.85 4.95
CA ALA A 32 -2.30 -8.39 5.58
C ALA A 32 -1.74 -7.17 4.88
N LEU A 33 -1.70 -7.20 3.56
CA LEU A 33 -1.15 -6.10 2.76
C LEU A 33 -2.02 -4.84 2.83
N GLU A 34 -3.33 -5.01 2.83
CA GLU A 34 -4.26 -3.88 2.99
C GLU A 34 -4.10 -3.22 4.35
N VAL A 35 -3.94 -4.00 5.41
CA VAL A 35 -3.70 -3.48 6.75
C VAL A 35 -2.34 -2.78 6.83
N ALA A 36 -1.31 -3.36 6.22
CA ALA A 36 0.02 -2.76 6.20
C ALA A 36 0.01 -1.38 5.52
N ALA A 37 -0.72 -1.25 4.43
CA ALA A 37 -0.84 0.02 3.71
C ALA A 37 -1.74 1.02 4.44
N GLY A 38 -2.80 0.53 5.06
CA GLY A 38 -3.78 1.38 5.73
C GLY A 38 -4.39 2.40 4.78
N ALA A 39 -4.49 3.65 5.22
CA ALA A 39 -5.07 4.72 4.41
C ALA A 39 -4.29 4.99 3.11
N ARG A 40 -3.04 4.57 3.02
CA ARG A 40 -2.22 4.76 1.82
C ARG A 40 -2.73 3.97 0.61
N MET A 41 -3.61 2.98 0.82
CA MET A 41 -4.28 2.28 -0.28
C MET A 41 -5.05 3.22 -1.20
N LYS A 42 -5.54 4.32 -0.65
CA LYS A 42 -6.31 5.33 -1.38
C LYS A 42 -5.45 6.41 -2.04
N SER A 43 -4.15 6.41 -1.79
CA SER A 43 -3.25 7.42 -2.35
C SER A 43 -3.23 7.31 -3.87
N ILE A 44 -3.23 8.47 -4.53
CA ILE A 44 -3.32 8.57 -5.99
C ILE A 44 -1.93 8.76 -6.57
N VAL A 45 -1.53 7.88 -7.47
CA VAL A 45 -0.21 7.92 -8.10
C VAL A 45 -0.29 8.76 -9.36
N VAL A 46 0.58 9.76 -9.46
CA VAL A 46 0.66 10.67 -10.59
C VAL A 46 2.10 10.73 -11.13
N ASP A 47 2.27 11.27 -12.33
CA ASP A 47 3.57 11.32 -12.98
C ASP A 47 4.55 12.28 -12.29
N THR A 48 4.13 13.51 -11.99
CA THR A 48 5.01 14.54 -11.42
C THR A 48 4.34 15.30 -10.30
N ASP A 49 5.18 15.99 -9.51
CA ASP A 49 4.71 16.90 -8.45
C ASP A 49 3.90 18.07 -9.03
N GLU A 50 4.20 18.49 -10.27
CA GLU A 50 3.41 19.51 -10.94
C GLU A 50 1.97 19.04 -11.15
N THR A 51 1.78 17.81 -11.61
CA THR A 51 0.45 17.21 -11.76
C THR A 51 -0.26 17.13 -10.43
N ALA A 52 0.45 16.69 -9.38
CA ALA A 52 -0.11 16.63 -8.03
C ALA A 52 -0.59 18.00 -7.56
N ALA A 53 0.23 19.04 -7.78
CA ALA A 53 -0.12 20.42 -7.41
C ALA A 53 -1.37 20.91 -8.14
N GLN A 54 -1.48 20.61 -9.43
CA GLN A 54 -2.66 20.97 -10.24
C GLN A 54 -3.92 20.26 -9.72
N CYS A 55 -3.80 18.97 -9.39
CA CYS A 55 -4.91 18.20 -8.84
C CYS A 55 -5.37 18.76 -7.48
N ILE A 56 -4.43 19.10 -6.62
CA ILE A 56 -4.75 19.68 -5.31
C ILE A 56 -5.49 21.00 -5.48
N ARG A 57 -5.02 21.85 -6.40
CA ARG A 57 -5.67 23.12 -6.69
C ARG A 57 -7.11 22.90 -7.17
N LEU A 58 -7.30 21.93 -8.06
CA LEU A 58 -8.63 21.60 -8.58
C LEU A 58 -9.57 21.12 -7.48
N LEU A 59 -9.07 20.27 -6.57
CA LEU A 59 -9.87 19.81 -5.43
C LEU A 59 -10.31 20.97 -4.54
N LYS A 60 -9.42 21.94 -4.33
CA LYS A 60 -9.75 23.16 -3.54
C LYS A 60 -10.81 24.00 -4.24
N GLU A 61 -10.66 24.21 -5.54
CA GLU A 61 -11.61 25.01 -6.32
C GLU A 61 -13.00 24.39 -6.33
N LYS A 62 -13.07 23.06 -6.47
CA LYS A 62 -14.33 22.33 -6.53
C LYS A 62 -14.85 21.93 -5.15
N LYS A 63 -14.11 22.23 -4.09
CA LYS A 63 -14.43 21.81 -2.71
C LYS A 63 -14.73 20.32 -2.61
N SER A 64 -13.91 19.51 -3.29
CA SER A 64 -14.11 18.07 -3.47
C SER A 64 -13.39 17.20 -2.43
N GLY A 65 -12.99 17.77 -1.30
CA GLY A 65 -12.36 17.03 -0.22
C GLY A 65 -10.84 16.98 -0.31
N VAL A 66 -10.25 16.01 0.37
CA VAL A 66 -8.81 15.88 0.52
C VAL A 66 -8.36 14.55 -0.08
N ALA A 67 -7.23 14.56 -0.75
CA ALA A 67 -6.60 13.34 -1.28
C ALA A 67 -5.09 13.42 -1.10
N THR A 68 -4.45 12.26 -1.04
CA THR A 68 -2.99 12.16 -1.00
C THR A 68 -2.50 11.78 -2.39
N PHE A 69 -1.50 12.51 -2.88
CA PHE A 69 -0.90 12.24 -4.18
C PHE A 69 0.54 11.79 -4.01
N LEU A 70 0.92 10.77 -4.78
CA LEU A 70 2.27 10.22 -4.78
C LEU A 70 2.90 10.46 -6.17
N PRO A 71 3.68 11.54 -6.33
CA PRO A 71 4.29 11.85 -7.63
C PRO A 71 5.53 11.00 -7.88
N LEU A 72 5.57 10.33 -9.03
CA LEU A 72 6.67 9.40 -9.36
C LEU A 72 8.03 10.09 -9.40
N ASN A 73 8.08 11.37 -9.76
CA ASN A 73 9.35 12.09 -9.85
C ASN A 73 9.93 12.51 -8.49
N LYS A 74 9.17 12.35 -7.41
CA LYS A 74 9.59 12.80 -6.08
C LYS A 74 9.50 11.72 -5.00
N ILE A 75 8.55 10.78 -5.15
CA ILE A 75 8.34 9.76 -4.10
C ILE A 75 9.53 8.81 -4.01
N HIS A 76 9.96 8.53 -2.78
CA HIS A 76 11.03 7.59 -2.51
C HIS A 76 10.62 6.69 -1.35
N GLY A 77 11.05 5.44 -1.40
CA GLY A 77 10.87 4.50 -0.31
C GLY A 77 12.11 3.66 -0.13
N ARG A 78 12.29 3.15 1.08
CA ARG A 78 13.40 2.25 1.38
C ARG A 78 12.88 0.83 1.47
N ILE A 79 13.58 -0.09 0.82
CA ILE A 79 13.31 -1.52 0.96
C ILE A 79 14.21 -2.01 2.10
N GLY A 80 13.58 -2.47 3.19
CA GLY A 80 14.32 -2.98 4.33
C GLY A 80 14.92 -4.36 4.05
N THR A 81 15.66 -4.86 5.04
CA THR A 81 16.25 -6.19 4.98
C THR A 81 15.14 -7.24 4.97
N SER A 82 15.21 -8.17 4.03
CA SER A 82 14.26 -9.28 3.97
C SER A 82 14.58 -10.28 5.07
N MET A 83 13.56 -10.68 5.84
CA MET A 83 13.68 -11.67 6.89
C MET A 83 13.16 -13.01 6.39
N LYS A 84 13.81 -14.08 6.84
CA LYS A 84 13.44 -15.46 6.48
C LYS A 84 13.34 -16.29 7.76
N GLY A 85 12.51 -17.30 7.72
CA GLY A 85 12.38 -18.22 8.86
C GLY A 85 10.97 -18.78 8.97
N ASN A 86 10.77 -19.62 9.99
CA ASN A 86 9.47 -20.23 10.25
C ASN A 86 8.45 -19.15 10.58
N GLY A 87 7.29 -19.23 9.90
CA GLY A 87 6.21 -18.30 10.11
C GLY A 87 6.39 -16.95 9.42
N ILE A 88 7.46 -16.78 8.64
CA ILE A 88 7.72 -15.55 7.88
C ILE A 88 7.40 -15.82 6.41
N HIS A 89 6.49 -15.05 5.84
CA HIS A 89 6.12 -15.16 4.42
C HIS A 89 7.02 -14.33 3.52
N GLY A 90 7.63 -13.28 4.05
CA GLY A 90 8.56 -12.43 3.33
C GLY A 90 8.27 -10.95 3.51
N ALA A 91 9.02 -10.11 2.81
CA ALA A 91 8.77 -8.68 2.78
C ALA A 91 7.46 -8.41 2.07
N ALA A 92 6.66 -7.49 2.61
CA ALA A 92 5.36 -7.17 2.03
C ALA A 92 5.46 -6.79 0.55
N ILE A 93 6.47 -5.98 0.20
CA ILE A 93 6.64 -5.52 -1.19
C ILE A 93 6.88 -6.69 -2.16
N ASP A 94 7.47 -7.79 -1.70
CA ASP A 94 7.74 -8.96 -2.54
C ASP A 94 6.50 -9.82 -2.78
N LEU A 95 5.45 -9.59 -2.01
CA LEU A 95 4.19 -10.34 -2.11
C LEU A 95 3.13 -9.61 -2.94
N ILE A 96 3.52 -8.51 -3.56
CA ILE A 96 2.64 -7.68 -4.40
C ILE A 96 3.23 -7.63 -5.80
N SER A 97 2.39 -7.81 -6.81
CA SER A 97 2.77 -7.64 -8.21
C SER A 97 2.37 -6.26 -8.68
N PHE A 98 3.28 -5.54 -9.31
CA PHE A 98 3.03 -4.20 -9.84
C PHE A 98 4.04 -3.90 -10.95
N ASP A 99 3.73 -2.88 -11.76
CA ASP A 99 4.62 -2.43 -12.84
C ASP A 99 5.88 -1.78 -12.23
N LYS A 100 7.05 -2.08 -12.76
CA LYS A 100 8.34 -1.58 -12.27
C LYS A 100 8.41 -0.06 -12.12
N LYS A 101 7.69 0.68 -12.95
CA LYS A 101 7.69 2.14 -12.87
C LYS A 101 7.12 2.66 -11.55
N PHE A 102 6.38 1.82 -10.81
CA PHE A 102 5.81 2.17 -9.52
C PHE A 102 6.65 1.66 -8.34
N ASN A 103 7.87 1.17 -8.60
CA ASN A 103 8.70 0.57 -7.55
C ASN A 103 8.88 1.49 -6.35
N ASP A 104 9.16 2.78 -6.56
CA ASP A 104 9.34 3.73 -5.45
C ASP A 104 8.05 3.96 -4.68
N VAL A 105 6.90 3.94 -5.35
CA VAL A 105 5.60 4.07 -4.70
C VAL A 105 5.37 2.88 -3.75
N PHE A 106 5.56 1.66 -4.24
CA PHE A 106 5.33 0.47 -3.43
C PHE A 106 6.40 0.32 -2.33
N ALA A 107 7.63 0.75 -2.59
CA ALA A 107 8.66 0.81 -1.55
C ALA A 107 8.28 1.82 -0.45
N TYR A 108 7.71 2.95 -0.81
CA TYR A 108 7.22 3.94 0.16
C TYR A 108 6.10 3.37 1.02
N VAL A 109 5.14 2.67 0.39
CA VAL A 109 3.96 2.15 1.11
C VAL A 109 4.30 0.92 1.95
N PHE A 110 5.10 0.00 1.41
CA PHE A 110 5.33 -1.31 2.01
C PHE A 110 6.76 -1.58 2.45
N GLY A 111 7.69 -0.69 2.17
CA GLY A 111 9.09 -0.87 2.55
C GLY A 111 9.25 -1.05 4.06
N GLY A 112 10.05 -2.02 4.46
CA GLY A 112 10.31 -2.29 5.87
C GLY A 112 9.22 -3.08 6.60
N THR A 113 8.19 -3.54 5.91
CA THR A 113 7.14 -4.36 6.51
C THR A 113 7.32 -5.83 6.12
N THR A 114 7.23 -6.71 7.09
CA THR A 114 7.34 -8.18 6.91
C THR A 114 5.98 -8.81 7.20
N VAL A 115 5.59 -9.78 6.36
CA VAL A 115 4.35 -10.53 6.56
C VAL A 115 4.67 -11.83 7.30
N VAL A 116 3.97 -12.09 8.39
CA VAL A 116 4.16 -13.27 9.24
C VAL A 116 2.83 -14.01 9.41
N ASP A 117 2.89 -15.27 9.89
CA ASP A 117 1.70 -16.10 10.06
C ASP A 117 0.70 -15.50 11.05
N ASP A 118 1.18 -15.19 12.24
CA ASP A 118 0.34 -14.83 13.38
C ASP A 118 1.17 -14.06 14.44
N ILE A 119 0.51 -13.68 15.51
CA ILE A 119 1.16 -12.95 16.61
C ILE A 119 2.28 -13.78 17.25
N ALA A 120 2.11 -15.09 17.34
CA ALA A 120 3.17 -15.95 17.88
C ALA A 120 4.44 -15.87 17.03
N ALA A 121 4.28 -15.89 15.70
CA ALA A 121 5.42 -15.72 14.79
C ALA A 121 6.06 -14.34 14.96
N ALA A 122 5.25 -13.28 15.08
CA ALA A 122 5.76 -11.93 15.30
C ALA A 122 6.58 -11.83 16.59
N ARG A 123 6.12 -12.47 17.65
CA ARG A 123 6.84 -12.50 18.93
C ARG A 123 8.17 -13.24 18.82
N ARG A 124 8.22 -14.30 18.02
CA ARG A 124 9.48 -15.04 17.79
C ARG A 124 10.50 -14.18 17.06
N VAL A 125 10.06 -13.37 16.08
CA VAL A 125 10.92 -12.41 15.40
C VAL A 125 11.40 -11.35 16.39
N GLY A 126 10.51 -10.85 17.20
CA GLY A 126 10.80 -9.81 18.19
C GLY A 126 10.01 -8.54 17.93
N ILE A 127 9.10 -8.22 18.86
CA ILE A 127 8.28 -7.01 18.77
C ILE A 127 9.19 -5.78 18.83
N GLY A 128 9.01 -4.87 17.88
CA GLY A 128 9.79 -3.64 17.82
C GLY A 128 11.03 -3.70 16.92
N LYS A 129 11.45 -4.89 16.48
CA LYS A 129 12.62 -5.04 15.61
C LYS A 129 12.33 -4.61 14.17
N VAL A 130 11.16 -4.94 13.67
CA VAL A 130 10.72 -4.64 12.32
C VAL A 130 9.20 -4.49 12.34
N ARG A 131 8.66 -3.68 11.45
CA ARG A 131 7.22 -3.59 11.29
C ARG A 131 6.72 -4.91 10.70
N MET A 132 5.68 -5.49 11.30
CA MET A 132 5.14 -6.77 10.88
C MET A 132 3.63 -6.70 10.75
N VAL A 133 3.09 -7.52 9.85
CA VAL A 133 1.64 -7.71 9.74
C VAL A 133 1.36 -9.20 9.62
N THR A 134 0.32 -9.67 10.30
CA THR A 134 -0.07 -11.08 10.27
C THR A 134 -1.08 -11.35 9.17
N LEU A 135 -1.25 -12.62 8.82
CA LEU A 135 -2.26 -13.02 7.82
C LEU A 135 -3.67 -12.66 8.24
N GLU A 136 -3.93 -12.56 9.56
CA GLU A 136 -5.24 -12.15 10.08
C GLU A 136 -5.42 -10.63 10.14
N GLY A 137 -4.40 -9.87 9.77
CA GLY A 137 -4.47 -8.42 9.73
C GLY A 137 -4.10 -7.73 11.03
N ASP A 138 -3.34 -8.38 11.90
CA ASP A 138 -2.78 -7.73 13.08
C ASP A 138 -1.49 -7.01 12.70
N LEU A 139 -1.29 -5.83 13.23
CA LEU A 139 -0.16 -4.97 12.88
C LEU A 139 0.73 -4.77 14.09
N VAL A 140 2.04 -4.94 13.89
CA VAL A 140 3.05 -4.73 14.92
C VAL A 140 4.00 -3.64 14.44
N GLU A 141 4.02 -2.51 15.14
CA GLU A 141 4.83 -1.37 14.78
C GLU A 141 6.23 -1.45 15.38
N THR A 142 7.18 -0.73 14.79
CA THR A 142 8.55 -0.65 15.31
C THR A 142 8.61 0.01 16.69
N SER A 143 7.62 0.82 17.03
CA SER A 143 7.48 1.41 18.37
C SER A 143 7.16 0.38 19.45
N GLY A 144 6.74 -0.82 19.05
CA GLY A 144 6.25 -1.86 19.95
C GLY A 144 4.73 -1.88 20.06
N ALA A 145 4.02 -0.92 19.45
CA ALA A 145 2.57 -0.92 19.47
C ALA A 145 2.03 -2.08 18.66
N MET A 146 0.98 -2.71 19.15
CA MET A 146 0.32 -3.84 18.53
C MET A 146 -1.14 -3.50 18.32
N ILE A 147 -1.63 -3.65 17.09
CA ILE A 147 -3.00 -3.28 16.71
C ILE A 147 -3.64 -4.51 16.08
N GLY A 148 -4.76 -4.95 16.63
CA GLY A 148 -5.43 -6.14 16.11
C GLY A 148 -6.84 -6.28 16.64
N GLY A 149 -7.47 -7.37 16.25
CA GLY A 149 -8.83 -7.69 16.61
C GLY A 149 -9.60 -8.19 15.42
N HIS A 150 -10.92 -8.24 15.54
CA HIS A 150 -11.77 -8.67 14.44
C HIS A 150 -11.91 -7.55 13.42
N ARG A 151 -11.62 -7.84 12.15
CA ARG A 151 -11.71 -6.86 11.07
C ARG A 151 -12.79 -7.23 10.07
N ILE A 152 -13.55 -6.21 9.67
CA ILE A 152 -14.51 -6.33 8.58
C ILE A 152 -13.87 -5.70 7.34
N ARG A 153 -13.81 -6.45 6.24
CA ARG A 153 -13.25 -5.98 4.99
C ARG A 153 -14.11 -4.86 4.41
N GLN A 154 -13.50 -3.71 4.12
CA GLN A 154 -14.20 -2.58 3.52
C GLN A 154 -14.21 -2.71 2.00
N MET A 155 -15.38 -2.48 1.40
CA MET A 155 -15.52 -2.51 -0.05
C MET A 155 -14.73 -1.38 -0.70
N GLY A 156 -14.09 -1.69 -1.84
CA GLY A 156 -13.37 -0.71 -2.64
C GLY A 156 -11.96 -0.42 -2.17
N LEU A 157 -11.48 -1.03 -1.08
CA LEU A 157 -10.14 -0.82 -0.55
C LEU A 157 -9.23 -2.03 -0.69
N HIS A 158 -9.63 -3.03 -1.48
CA HIS A 158 -8.80 -4.22 -1.67
C HIS A 158 -7.94 -4.13 -2.92
N PHE A 159 -6.81 -4.83 -2.88
CA PHE A 159 -6.02 -5.07 -4.07
C PHE A 159 -6.80 -5.94 -5.05
N GLN A 160 -6.45 -5.85 -6.33
CA GLN A 160 -6.95 -6.77 -7.34
C GLN A 160 -6.46 -8.17 -7.01
N GLU A 161 -7.36 -9.15 -7.11
CA GLU A 161 -6.95 -10.54 -6.93
C GLU A 161 -6.12 -11.00 -8.12
N GLN A 162 -5.01 -11.69 -7.83
CA GLN A 162 -4.30 -12.42 -8.85
C GLN A 162 -5.12 -13.65 -9.17
N LYS A 163 -5.57 -13.76 -10.42
CA LYS A 163 -6.21 -14.99 -10.86
C LYS A 163 -5.19 -16.12 -10.70
N ALA A 164 -5.61 -17.19 -10.04
CA ALA A 164 -4.81 -18.40 -10.01
C ALA A 164 -4.58 -18.84 -11.46
N THR A 165 -3.41 -18.57 -11.95
CA THR A 165 -2.99 -19.17 -13.21
C THR A 165 -2.69 -20.61 -12.88
N GLY A 166 -3.62 -21.42 -13.22
CA GLY A 166 -3.39 -22.85 -13.12
C GLY A 166 -2.15 -23.24 -13.89
#